data_f7fc73a533a349ae13652bc85c62e1b8
#
_entry.id   f7fc73a533a349ae13652bc85c62e1b8
#
_cell.length_a   1.000
_cell.length_b   1.000
_cell.length_c   1.000
_cell.angle_alpha   90.00
_cell.angle_beta   90.00
_cell.angle_gamma   90.00
#
_symmetry.space_group_name_H-M   'P 1'
#
loop_
_entity.id
_entity.type
_entity.pdbx_description
1 polymer ?
#
loop_
_entity_poly.entity_id
_entity_poly.type
_entity_poly.pdbx_seq_one_letter_code
_entity_poly.pdbx_strand_id
1 'polypeptide(L)'
;MRKFIMSDLHIGHPQALYDAMDEVVKYILQSAQTGDSIWGLGDWFHLNEMGLDICMKQPITSKLRDLAVRIPTRLIPGNHDRKLGMYYDNPDQVNPISPIEIARPFWRDGFFYCHGHEYDPAAKYIGSWLPSFWDRFLHKKTPGELKSETLTEEYLMAVALVHTRALLALSPKAREEGQVCRGIVMGHTHLAVIQQAPELPYLVSDGDMRHSASFTVLDDGGFHLMCWDYKLKKWHESSSLKP
;
A
#
# COMPACT_ATOMS: atom_id res chain seq x y z
N MET A 1 5.85 8.75 -17.86
CA MET A 1 6.03 7.40 -17.26
C MET A 1 5.18 7.30 -16.02
N ARG A 2 4.32 6.27 -15.94
CA ARG A 2 3.41 6.10 -14.81
C ARG A 2 3.98 5.14 -13.78
N LYS A 3 3.57 5.35 -12.52
CA LYS A 3 3.82 4.41 -11.43
C LYS A 3 2.46 4.00 -10.86
N PHE A 4 2.19 2.69 -10.87
CA PHE A 4 1.01 2.11 -10.24
C PHE A 4 1.41 1.74 -8.82
N ILE A 5 0.80 2.37 -7.83
CA ILE A 5 1.16 2.26 -6.41
C ILE A 5 0.03 1.54 -5.70
N MET A 6 0.35 0.47 -4.98
CA MET A 6 -0.65 -0.31 -4.25
C MET A 6 -0.06 -0.92 -2.98
N SER A 7 -0.85 -0.96 -1.92
CA SER A 7 -0.49 -1.60 -0.66
C SER A 7 -1.63 -2.46 -0.12
N ASP A 8 -1.38 -3.14 0.98
CA ASP A 8 -2.41 -3.78 1.80
C ASP A 8 -3.30 -4.75 1.01
N LEU A 9 -2.69 -5.56 0.12
CA LEU A 9 -3.39 -6.61 -0.62
C LEU A 9 -3.81 -7.76 0.29
N HIS A 10 -3.03 -8.05 1.34
CA HIS A 10 -3.25 -9.11 2.30
C HIS A 10 -3.56 -10.47 1.67
N ILE A 11 -2.83 -10.83 0.61
CA ILE A 11 -2.97 -12.13 -0.06
C ILE A 11 -2.79 -13.26 0.95
N GLY A 12 -3.75 -14.17 1.00
CA GLY A 12 -3.87 -15.22 2.01
C GLY A 12 -4.92 -14.94 3.07
N HIS A 13 -5.26 -13.67 3.32
CA HIS A 13 -6.31 -13.32 4.27
C HIS A 13 -7.71 -13.66 3.72
N PRO A 14 -8.63 -14.24 4.55
CA PRO A 14 -9.97 -14.62 4.08
C PRO A 14 -10.84 -13.47 3.54
N GLN A 15 -10.58 -12.24 3.99
CA GLN A 15 -11.32 -11.04 3.57
C GLN A 15 -10.60 -10.27 2.44
N ALA A 16 -9.52 -10.79 1.88
CA ALA A 16 -8.86 -10.14 0.74
C ALA A 16 -9.79 -10.08 -0.47
N LEU A 17 -9.84 -8.92 -1.13
CA LEU A 17 -10.74 -8.66 -2.26
C LEU A 17 -10.11 -9.14 -3.57
N TYR A 18 -10.02 -10.45 -3.76
CA TYR A 18 -9.37 -11.07 -4.93
C TYR A 18 -9.95 -10.59 -6.26
N ASP A 19 -11.28 -10.38 -6.33
CA ASP A 19 -11.93 -9.87 -7.54
C ASP A 19 -11.45 -8.44 -7.89
N ALA A 20 -11.29 -7.57 -6.89
CA ALA A 20 -10.76 -6.23 -7.09
C ALA A 20 -9.27 -6.27 -7.50
N MET A 21 -8.49 -7.18 -6.92
CA MET A 21 -7.09 -7.38 -7.31
C MET A 21 -6.99 -7.87 -8.77
N ASP A 22 -7.86 -8.77 -9.19
CA ASP A 22 -7.93 -9.21 -10.58
C ASP A 22 -8.24 -8.04 -11.52
N GLU A 23 -9.15 -7.16 -11.14
CA GLU A 23 -9.51 -6.00 -11.94
C GLU A 23 -8.37 -4.95 -11.98
N VAL A 24 -7.59 -4.77 -10.89
CA VAL A 24 -6.41 -3.89 -10.95
C VAL A 24 -5.31 -4.44 -11.84
N VAL A 25 -5.09 -5.76 -11.82
CA VAL A 25 -4.14 -6.41 -12.74
C VAL A 25 -4.58 -6.20 -14.19
N LYS A 26 -5.87 -6.40 -14.51
CA LYS A 26 -6.41 -6.15 -15.85
C LYS A 26 -6.26 -4.67 -16.26
N TYR A 27 -6.59 -3.75 -15.36
CA TYR A 27 -6.44 -2.31 -15.61
C TYR A 27 -5.00 -1.95 -15.95
N ILE A 28 -4.03 -2.44 -15.17
CA ILE A 28 -2.61 -2.20 -15.42
C ILE A 28 -2.19 -2.80 -16.77
N LEU A 29 -2.55 -4.06 -17.05
CA LEU A 29 -2.20 -4.71 -18.32
C LEU A 29 -2.75 -3.98 -19.56
N GLN A 30 -3.95 -3.38 -19.44
CA GLN A 30 -4.59 -2.65 -20.54
C GLN A 30 -4.04 -1.23 -20.71
N SER A 31 -3.58 -0.62 -19.62
CA SER A 31 -3.19 0.79 -19.62
C SER A 31 -1.69 1.03 -19.62
N ALA A 32 -0.89 0.09 -19.11
CA ALA A 32 0.55 0.27 -18.96
C ALA A 32 1.28 0.41 -20.30
N GLN A 33 2.31 1.25 -20.31
CA GLN A 33 3.17 1.54 -21.45
C GLN A 33 4.64 1.24 -21.09
N THR A 34 5.50 1.21 -22.11
CA THR A 34 6.94 1.04 -21.91
C THR A 34 7.49 2.13 -20.99
N GLY A 35 8.22 1.72 -19.95
CA GLY A 35 8.79 2.59 -18.93
C GLY A 35 7.92 2.78 -17.68
N ASP A 36 6.67 2.31 -17.68
CA ASP A 36 5.84 2.29 -16.47
C ASP A 36 6.37 1.27 -15.45
N SER A 37 6.01 1.41 -14.18
CA SER A 37 6.44 0.53 -13.10
C SER A 37 5.34 0.35 -12.05
N ILE A 38 5.45 -0.72 -11.25
CA ILE A 38 4.55 -1.03 -10.14
C ILE A 38 5.33 -0.94 -8.83
N TRP A 39 4.77 -0.24 -7.85
CA TRP A 39 5.37 -0.05 -6.53
C TRP A 39 4.42 -0.54 -5.45
N GLY A 40 4.81 -1.64 -4.78
CA GLY A 40 4.14 -2.17 -3.60
C GLY A 40 4.62 -1.46 -2.34
N LEU A 41 3.70 -0.91 -1.57
CA LEU A 41 4.02 -0.23 -0.32
C LEU A 41 3.63 -1.08 0.90
N GLY A 42 3.93 -2.37 0.86
CA GLY A 42 3.81 -3.29 1.98
C GLY A 42 2.48 -4.04 2.05
N ASP A 43 2.51 -5.06 2.89
CA ASP A 43 1.37 -5.91 3.22
C ASP A 43 0.68 -6.54 2.01
N TRP A 44 1.47 -6.90 0.99
CA TRP A 44 0.96 -7.67 -0.14
C TRP A 44 0.60 -9.09 0.28
N PHE A 45 1.34 -9.65 1.25
CA PHE A 45 1.16 -11.02 1.73
C PHE A 45 0.86 -11.05 3.23
N HIS A 46 -0.13 -11.83 3.65
CA HIS A 46 -0.53 -11.95 5.04
C HIS A 46 0.32 -12.99 5.80
N LEU A 47 1.65 -12.78 5.88
CA LEU A 47 2.60 -13.78 6.39
C LEU A 47 2.65 -13.89 7.92
N ASN A 48 1.97 -13.03 8.65
CA ASN A 48 1.90 -13.13 10.11
C ASN A 48 1.05 -14.33 10.57
N GLU A 49 0.01 -14.65 9.84
CA GLU A 49 -0.95 -15.71 10.15
C GLU A 49 -0.87 -16.88 9.16
N MET A 50 -0.43 -16.61 7.93
CA MET A 50 -0.36 -17.58 6.85
C MET A 50 1.10 -17.86 6.46
N GLY A 51 1.39 -19.10 6.08
CA GLY A 51 2.67 -19.43 5.47
C GLY A 51 2.82 -18.83 4.08
N LEU A 52 4.07 -18.50 3.70
CA LEU A 52 4.35 -17.98 2.36
C LEU A 52 3.87 -18.96 1.27
N ASP A 53 3.98 -20.26 1.49
CA ASP A 53 3.52 -21.30 0.57
C ASP A 53 2.01 -21.23 0.30
N ILE A 54 1.20 -20.83 1.28
CA ILE A 54 -0.24 -20.62 1.12
C ILE A 54 -0.50 -19.36 0.27
N CYS A 55 0.19 -18.27 0.58
CA CYS A 55 0.07 -17.03 -0.19
C CYS A 55 0.52 -17.25 -1.66
N MET A 56 1.59 -18.01 -1.88
CA MET A 56 2.11 -18.30 -3.22
C MET A 56 1.18 -19.19 -4.06
N LYS A 57 0.31 -19.99 -3.43
CA LYS A 57 -0.69 -20.81 -4.12
C LYS A 57 -1.94 -20.02 -4.53
N GLN A 58 -2.10 -18.78 -4.07
CA GLN A 58 -3.24 -17.96 -4.47
C GLN A 58 -3.12 -17.59 -5.96
N PRO A 59 -4.19 -17.73 -6.77
CA PRO A 59 -4.14 -17.43 -8.21
C PRO A 59 -3.66 -16.02 -8.51
N ILE A 60 -4.01 -15.04 -7.67
CA ILE A 60 -3.59 -13.64 -7.82
C ILE A 60 -2.08 -13.48 -7.73
N THR A 61 -1.40 -14.28 -6.91
CA THR A 61 0.07 -14.23 -6.78
C THR A 61 0.75 -14.58 -8.10
N SER A 62 0.26 -15.61 -8.81
CA SER A 62 0.76 -15.95 -10.13
C SER A 62 0.57 -14.78 -11.11
N LYS A 63 -0.63 -14.18 -11.13
CA LYS A 63 -0.94 -13.04 -12.00
C LYS A 63 -0.05 -11.81 -11.72
N LEU A 64 0.22 -11.51 -10.44
CA LEU A 64 1.14 -10.43 -10.07
C LEU A 64 2.58 -10.72 -10.49
N ARG A 65 3.03 -11.98 -10.40
CA ARG A 65 4.36 -12.36 -10.88
C ARG A 65 4.45 -12.29 -12.41
N ASP A 66 3.42 -12.75 -13.12
CA ASP A 66 3.34 -12.64 -14.59
C ASP A 66 3.32 -11.17 -15.04
N LEU A 67 2.65 -10.31 -14.28
CA LEU A 67 2.65 -8.86 -14.49
C LEU A 67 4.06 -8.29 -14.28
N ALA A 68 4.76 -8.72 -13.22
CA ALA A 68 6.12 -8.29 -12.90
C ALA A 68 7.19 -8.75 -13.92
N VAL A 69 6.93 -9.80 -14.69
CA VAL A 69 7.78 -10.16 -15.85
C VAL A 69 7.72 -9.08 -16.94
N ARG A 70 6.58 -8.39 -17.07
CA ARG A 70 6.32 -7.41 -18.14
C ARG A 70 6.59 -5.98 -17.70
N ILE A 71 6.34 -5.67 -16.44
CA ILE A 71 6.40 -4.32 -15.87
C ILE A 71 7.27 -4.37 -14.62
N PRO A 72 8.39 -3.61 -14.58
CA PRO A 72 9.26 -3.57 -13.42
C PRO A 72 8.46 -3.32 -12.14
N THR A 73 8.53 -4.28 -11.22
CA THR A 73 7.72 -4.29 -10.00
C THR A 73 8.63 -4.41 -8.79
N ARG A 74 8.42 -3.54 -7.80
CA ARG A 74 9.11 -3.59 -6.50
C ARG A 74 8.13 -3.56 -5.35
N LEU A 75 8.48 -4.24 -4.26
CA LEU A 75 7.71 -4.32 -3.03
C LEU A 75 8.57 -3.86 -1.85
N ILE A 76 8.10 -2.87 -1.12
CA ILE A 76 8.61 -2.52 0.21
C ILE A 76 7.84 -3.39 1.21
N PRO A 77 8.46 -4.25 2.01
CA PRO A 77 7.73 -5.05 2.99
C PRO A 77 7.05 -4.18 4.05
N GLY A 78 5.81 -4.55 4.41
CA GLY A 78 5.07 -3.97 5.52
C GLY A 78 5.21 -4.79 6.82
N ASN A 79 4.28 -4.60 7.77
CA ASN A 79 4.33 -5.35 9.03
C ASN A 79 3.81 -6.79 8.89
N HIS A 80 2.87 -7.08 7.98
CA HIS A 80 2.38 -8.44 7.74
C HIS A 80 3.33 -9.28 6.89
N ASP A 81 4.10 -8.67 6.01
CA ASP A 81 5.07 -9.37 5.17
C ASP A 81 6.54 -8.97 5.44
N ARG A 82 6.82 -8.42 6.64
CA ARG A 82 8.16 -7.98 7.08
C ARG A 82 9.26 -9.04 6.93
N LYS A 83 8.91 -10.32 6.97
CA LYS A 83 9.85 -11.43 6.76
C LYS A 83 10.51 -11.37 5.38
N LEU A 84 9.86 -10.76 4.40
CA LEU A 84 10.46 -10.55 3.07
C LEU A 84 11.65 -9.58 3.12
N GLY A 85 11.75 -8.76 4.15
CA GLY A 85 12.88 -7.85 4.35
C GLY A 85 14.25 -8.55 4.45
N MET A 86 14.28 -9.82 4.84
CA MET A 86 15.51 -10.61 4.87
C MET A 86 16.18 -10.75 3.49
N TYR A 87 15.42 -10.61 2.41
CA TYR A 87 15.95 -10.81 1.06
C TYR A 87 16.67 -9.58 0.50
N TYR A 88 16.38 -8.37 0.96
CA TYR A 88 17.19 -7.21 0.58
C TYR A 88 18.49 -7.09 1.42
N ASP A 89 18.54 -7.75 2.58
CA ASP A 89 19.74 -7.80 3.42
C ASP A 89 20.68 -8.98 3.05
N ASN A 90 20.16 -9.98 2.35
CA ASN A 90 20.88 -11.20 1.96
C ASN A 90 20.69 -11.48 0.45
N PRO A 91 21.47 -10.81 -0.41
CA PRO A 91 21.32 -10.94 -1.88
C PRO A 91 21.60 -12.36 -2.40
N ASP A 92 22.31 -13.19 -1.62
CA ASP A 92 22.59 -14.59 -1.96
C ASP A 92 21.37 -15.50 -1.74
N GLN A 93 20.33 -15.03 -1.06
CA GLN A 93 19.09 -15.79 -0.90
C GLN A 93 18.18 -15.64 -2.13
N VAL A 94 17.61 -16.76 -2.55
CA VAL A 94 16.67 -16.77 -3.66
C VAL A 94 15.37 -16.05 -3.23
N ASN A 95 15.06 -14.95 -3.87
CA ASN A 95 13.83 -14.21 -3.65
C ASN A 95 12.61 -15.08 -4.04
N PRO A 96 11.75 -15.48 -3.08
CA PRO A 96 10.64 -16.41 -3.34
C PRO A 96 9.51 -15.80 -4.17
N ILE A 97 9.43 -14.48 -4.25
CA ILE A 97 8.40 -13.76 -5.02
C ILE A 97 8.96 -13.19 -6.34
N SER A 98 10.18 -13.61 -6.72
CA SER A 98 10.76 -13.22 -8.02
C SER A 98 9.72 -13.43 -9.15
N PRO A 99 9.63 -12.49 -10.14
CA PRO A 99 10.53 -11.38 -10.44
C PRO A 99 10.20 -10.05 -9.74
N ILE A 100 9.33 -10.04 -8.73
CA ILE A 100 9.07 -8.84 -7.91
C ILE A 100 10.32 -8.53 -7.09
N GLU A 101 10.90 -7.34 -7.27
CA GLU A 101 12.05 -6.85 -6.49
C GLU A 101 11.60 -6.53 -5.06
N ILE A 102 12.35 -6.98 -4.04
CA ILE A 102 12.12 -6.56 -2.65
C ILE A 102 13.02 -5.37 -2.36
N ALA A 103 12.44 -4.25 -1.96
CA ALA A 103 13.10 -2.96 -1.81
C ALA A 103 12.95 -2.37 -0.40
N ARG A 104 13.92 -1.55 0.02
CA ARG A 104 13.80 -0.72 1.23
C ARG A 104 12.92 0.51 0.97
N PRO A 105 12.34 1.14 2.01
CA PRO A 105 11.78 2.47 1.89
C PRO A 105 12.77 3.46 1.26
N PHE A 106 12.29 4.35 0.39
CA PHE A 106 13.17 5.22 -0.42
C PHE A 106 12.57 6.60 -0.70
N TRP A 107 13.45 7.54 -1.00
CA TRP A 107 13.09 8.85 -1.53
C TRP A 107 13.09 8.85 -3.05
N ARG A 108 12.09 9.50 -3.64
CA ARG A 108 12.07 9.81 -5.06
C ARG A 108 11.25 11.07 -5.34
N ASP A 109 11.81 11.98 -6.13
CA ASP A 109 11.16 13.23 -6.54
C ASP A 109 10.65 14.07 -5.34
N GLY A 110 11.33 13.98 -4.18
CA GLY A 110 10.98 14.66 -2.94
C GLY A 110 9.92 13.95 -2.10
N PHE A 111 9.42 12.80 -2.53
CA PHE A 111 8.49 11.96 -1.76
C PHE A 111 9.21 10.78 -1.12
N PHE A 112 8.84 10.49 0.12
CA PHE A 112 9.28 9.29 0.82
C PHE A 112 8.24 8.17 0.65
N TYR A 113 8.67 7.03 0.13
CA TYR A 113 7.83 5.85 -0.10
C TYR A 113 8.14 4.81 0.97
N CYS A 114 7.11 4.43 1.74
CA CYS A 114 7.22 3.44 2.81
C CYS A 114 5.87 2.74 3.03
N HIS A 115 5.84 1.72 3.90
CA HIS A 115 4.55 1.14 4.26
C HIS A 115 3.77 2.03 5.25
N GLY A 116 4.43 2.62 6.25
CA GLY A 116 3.79 3.52 7.22
C GLY A 116 3.63 2.93 8.63
N HIS A 117 3.81 1.63 8.82
CA HIS A 117 3.72 0.97 10.14
C HIS A 117 4.76 1.51 11.14
N GLU A 118 5.85 2.10 10.64
CA GLU A 118 6.90 2.72 11.45
C GLU A 118 6.39 3.91 12.28
N TYR A 119 5.30 4.53 11.83
CA TYR A 119 4.66 5.68 12.48
C TYR A 119 3.48 5.28 13.36
N ASP A 120 3.05 4.01 13.31
CA ASP A 120 1.97 3.48 14.13
C ASP A 120 2.50 3.06 15.52
N PRO A 121 2.09 3.73 16.60
CA PRO A 121 2.47 3.34 17.95
C PRO A 121 2.06 1.91 18.30
N ALA A 122 0.89 1.48 17.81
CA ALA A 122 0.38 0.14 18.09
C ALA A 122 1.25 -0.93 17.41
N ALA A 123 1.63 -0.73 16.15
CA ALA A 123 2.52 -1.65 15.44
C ALA A 123 3.90 -1.76 16.10
N LYS A 124 4.39 -0.66 16.69
CA LYS A 124 5.72 -0.60 17.33
C LYS A 124 5.76 -1.29 18.70
N TYR A 125 4.70 -1.13 19.54
CA TYR A 125 4.73 -1.57 20.94
C TYR A 125 4.00 -2.89 21.18
N ILE A 126 3.02 -3.22 20.35
CA ILE A 126 2.16 -4.40 20.56
C ILE A 126 2.71 -5.63 19.81
N GLY A 127 3.61 -5.42 18.85
CA GLY A 127 4.21 -6.48 18.04
C GLY A 127 3.19 -7.19 17.14
N SER A 128 3.67 -8.00 16.22
CA SER A 128 2.86 -8.80 15.28
C SER A 128 2.04 -9.91 15.94
N TRP A 129 1.98 -9.93 17.25
CA TRP A 129 1.37 -11.00 18.06
C TRP A 129 -0.11 -10.72 18.41
N LEU A 130 -0.48 -9.45 18.50
CA LEU A 130 -1.89 -9.10 18.60
C LEU A 130 -2.44 -8.80 17.21
N PRO A 131 -3.67 -9.24 16.91
CA PRO A 131 -4.38 -8.75 15.73
C PRO A 131 -4.19 -7.25 15.68
N SER A 132 -3.79 -6.71 14.53
CA SER A 132 -3.49 -5.29 14.44
C SER A 132 -4.64 -4.49 15.07
N PHE A 133 -4.32 -3.38 15.72
CA PHE A 133 -5.35 -2.49 16.29
C PHE A 133 -6.46 -2.22 15.26
N TRP A 134 -6.07 -2.11 13.99
CA TRP A 134 -6.94 -1.94 12.83
C TRP A 134 -7.86 -3.12 12.58
N ASP A 135 -7.40 -4.36 12.72
CA ASP A 135 -8.24 -5.54 12.58
C ASP A 135 -9.38 -5.57 13.61
N ARG A 136 -9.17 -5.05 14.83
CA ARG A 136 -10.23 -4.96 15.84
C ARG A 136 -11.38 -4.03 15.42
N PHE A 137 -11.08 -2.97 14.71
CA PHE A 137 -12.11 -2.01 14.25
C PHE A 137 -12.76 -2.46 12.94
N LEU A 138 -12.01 -3.17 12.08
CA LEU A 138 -12.46 -3.57 10.76
C LEU A 138 -13.12 -4.96 10.71
N HIS A 139 -12.83 -5.86 11.67
CA HIS A 139 -13.36 -7.24 11.70
C HIS A 139 -14.88 -7.38 11.92
N LYS A 140 -15.59 -6.33 12.20
CA LYS A 140 -17.03 -6.42 12.50
C LYS A 140 -17.96 -6.27 11.32
N LYS A 141 -17.48 -6.02 10.10
CA LYS A 141 -18.31 -5.76 8.92
C LYS A 141 -17.86 -6.54 7.68
N THR A 142 -18.82 -7.06 6.93
CA THR A 142 -18.56 -7.73 5.64
C THR A 142 -18.15 -6.73 4.56
N PRO A 143 -17.40 -7.16 3.52
CA PRO A 143 -16.87 -6.28 2.46
C PRO A 143 -17.91 -5.40 1.73
N GLY A 144 -19.21 -5.71 1.85
CA GLY A 144 -20.29 -4.91 1.26
C GLY A 144 -20.86 -3.83 2.19
N GLU A 145 -20.61 -3.91 3.50
CA GLU A 145 -21.24 -3.06 4.52
C GLU A 145 -20.43 -1.80 4.87
N LEU A 146 -19.15 -1.76 4.50
CA LEU A 146 -18.29 -0.58 4.71
C LEU A 146 -18.57 0.58 3.75
N LYS A 147 -19.50 0.40 2.79
CA LYS A 147 -19.74 1.36 1.70
C LYS A 147 -20.51 2.62 2.05
N SER A 148 -21.10 2.76 3.22
CA SER A 148 -21.90 3.95 3.52
C SER A 148 -22.03 4.33 4.99
N GLU A 149 -21.57 3.53 5.93
CA GLU A 149 -21.80 3.80 7.35
C GLU A 149 -20.48 4.00 8.10
N THR A 150 -20.22 5.27 8.41
CA THR A 150 -19.43 5.73 9.56
C THR A 150 -18.22 4.85 9.91
N LEU A 151 -17.10 5.14 9.27
CA LEU A 151 -15.80 4.91 9.91
C LEU A 151 -15.93 5.44 11.34
N THR A 152 -15.69 4.63 12.36
CA THR A 152 -15.87 5.08 13.73
C THR A 152 -14.94 6.26 14.01
N GLU A 153 -15.36 7.16 14.89
CA GLU A 153 -14.55 8.32 15.26
C GLU A 153 -13.17 7.88 15.78
N GLU A 154 -13.13 6.78 16.55
CA GLU A 154 -11.89 6.20 17.05
C GLU A 154 -10.96 5.74 15.91
N TYR A 155 -11.51 5.12 14.86
CA TYR A 155 -10.72 4.73 13.70
C TYR A 155 -10.12 5.95 13.00
N LEU A 156 -10.94 6.97 12.72
CA LEU A 156 -10.47 8.19 12.08
C LEU A 156 -9.41 8.92 12.91
N MET A 157 -9.59 8.96 14.24
CA MET A 157 -8.59 9.53 15.15
C MET A 157 -7.28 8.76 15.13
N ALA A 158 -7.34 7.43 15.11
CA ALA A 158 -6.14 6.60 15.06
C ALA A 158 -5.39 6.75 13.70
N VAL A 159 -6.11 6.79 12.57
CA VAL A 159 -5.52 7.10 11.26
C VAL A 159 -4.87 8.49 11.27
N ALA A 160 -5.58 9.51 11.77
CA ALA A 160 -5.06 10.86 11.86
C ALA A 160 -3.78 10.95 12.71
N LEU A 161 -3.69 10.16 13.78
CA LEU A 161 -2.48 10.08 14.62
C LEU A 161 -1.29 9.51 13.83
N VAL A 162 -1.48 8.40 13.09
CA VAL A 162 -0.42 7.79 12.27
C VAL A 162 0.03 8.78 11.19
N HIS A 163 -0.90 9.38 10.46
CA HIS A 163 -0.61 10.37 9.41
C HIS A 163 0.15 11.59 9.96
N THR A 164 -0.30 12.12 11.10
CA THR A 164 0.37 13.26 11.76
C THR A 164 1.80 12.91 12.17
N ARG A 165 2.00 11.73 12.77
CA ARG A 165 3.35 11.27 13.15
C ARG A 165 4.25 11.09 11.95
N ALA A 166 3.73 10.53 10.84
CA ALA A 166 4.46 10.39 9.60
C ALA A 166 4.91 11.75 9.06
N LEU A 167 4.00 12.71 8.97
CA LEU A 167 4.31 14.06 8.50
C LEU A 167 5.30 14.80 9.40
N LEU A 168 5.17 14.69 10.72
CA LEU A 168 6.11 15.29 11.68
C LEU A 168 7.52 14.69 11.61
N ALA A 169 7.63 13.38 11.37
CA ALA A 169 8.92 12.69 11.24
C ALA A 169 9.60 12.95 9.89
N LEU A 170 8.86 13.34 8.87
CA LEU A 170 9.35 13.39 7.49
C LEU A 170 10.40 14.49 7.28
N SER A 171 10.16 15.72 7.76
CA SER A 171 11.08 16.84 7.56
C SER A 171 12.44 16.66 8.24
N PRO A 172 12.52 16.19 9.50
CA PRO A 172 13.79 15.78 10.11
C PRO A 172 14.51 14.70 9.32
N LYS A 173 13.79 13.63 8.92
CA LYS A 173 14.35 12.52 8.14
C LYS A 173 14.93 13.00 6.80
N ALA A 174 14.20 13.83 6.07
CA ALA A 174 14.68 14.39 4.80
C ALA A 174 15.98 15.19 4.98
N ARG A 175 16.06 15.99 6.06
CA ARG A 175 17.24 16.78 6.37
C ARG A 175 18.44 15.91 6.70
N GLU A 176 18.26 14.86 7.52
CA GLU A 176 19.31 13.90 7.86
C GLU A 176 19.84 13.16 6.64
N GLU A 177 18.98 12.85 5.68
CA GLU A 177 19.31 12.11 4.47
C GLU A 177 19.63 13.01 3.25
N GLY A 178 19.69 14.35 3.45
CA GLY A 178 20.02 15.32 2.39
C GLY A 178 19.00 15.37 1.26
N GLN A 179 17.72 15.09 1.58
CA GLN A 179 16.61 15.02 0.62
C GLN A 179 15.73 16.27 0.67
N VAL A 180 15.11 16.58 -0.46
CA VAL A 180 13.99 17.53 -0.49
C VAL A 180 12.75 16.85 0.06
N CYS A 181 12.02 17.53 0.97
CA CYS A 181 10.80 17.00 1.57
C CYS A 181 9.58 17.63 0.90
N ARG A 182 8.91 16.90 0.00
CA ARG A 182 7.61 17.31 -0.60
C ARG A 182 6.45 16.55 0.03
N GLY A 183 6.64 15.28 0.38
CA GLY A 183 5.56 14.46 0.91
C GLY A 183 5.95 13.04 1.24
N ILE A 184 4.93 12.28 1.66
CA ILE A 184 5.00 10.85 1.93
C ILE A 184 3.93 10.12 1.13
N VAL A 185 4.28 8.93 0.62
CA VAL A 185 3.37 7.99 -0.02
C VAL A 185 3.41 6.70 0.79
N MET A 186 2.27 6.29 1.33
CA MET A 186 2.21 5.17 2.28
C MET A 186 0.91 4.37 2.18
N GLY A 187 0.92 3.15 2.71
CA GLY A 187 -0.23 2.29 2.97
C GLY A 187 -0.58 2.22 4.45
N HIS A 188 -0.73 0.99 4.99
CA HIS A 188 -0.90 0.62 6.39
C HIS A 188 -2.23 1.04 7.04
N THR A 189 -2.68 2.26 6.82
CA THR A 189 -3.89 2.77 7.50
C THR A 189 -5.19 2.34 6.84
N HIS A 190 -5.13 1.66 5.69
CA HIS A 190 -6.27 1.21 4.89
C HIS A 190 -7.24 2.32 4.47
N LEU A 191 -6.91 3.58 4.76
CA LEU A 191 -7.69 4.73 4.35
C LEU A 191 -7.11 5.34 3.07
N ALA A 192 -7.87 5.27 1.99
CA ALA A 192 -7.52 5.90 0.72
C ALA A 192 -7.70 7.42 0.81
N VAL A 193 -6.61 8.18 0.81
CA VAL A 193 -6.65 9.64 0.92
C VAL A 193 -5.45 10.30 0.24
N ILE A 194 -5.72 11.41 -0.42
CA ILE A 194 -4.69 12.35 -0.88
C ILE A 194 -5.00 13.69 -0.22
N GLN A 195 -4.06 14.23 0.53
CA GLN A 195 -4.27 15.51 1.23
C GLN A 195 -3.00 16.36 1.27
N GLN A 196 -3.23 17.67 1.34
CA GLN A 196 -2.25 18.66 1.67
C GLN A 196 -2.87 19.66 2.65
N ALA A 197 -2.21 19.88 3.77
CA ALA A 197 -2.52 21.01 4.63
C ALA A 197 -1.56 22.17 4.32
N PRO A 198 -1.96 23.43 4.54
CA PRO A 198 -1.08 24.56 4.37
C PRO A 198 0.25 24.37 5.13
N GLU A 199 1.38 24.62 4.46
CA GLU A 199 2.72 24.51 5.02
C GLU A 199 3.18 23.11 5.45
N LEU A 200 2.36 22.07 5.25
CA LEU A 200 2.73 20.69 5.53
C LEU A 200 3.09 19.95 4.23
N PRO A 201 3.96 18.93 4.33
CA PRO A 201 4.21 18.02 3.21
C PRO A 201 2.93 17.31 2.77
N TYR A 202 2.91 16.88 1.50
CA TYR A 202 1.82 16.07 0.97
C TYR A 202 1.74 14.70 1.67
N LEU A 203 0.51 14.22 1.87
CA LEU A 203 0.24 12.85 2.27
C LEU A 203 -0.56 12.15 1.16
N VAL A 204 -0.07 11.01 0.72
CA VAL A 204 -0.77 10.09 -0.18
C VAL A 204 -0.84 8.73 0.52
N SER A 205 -2.04 8.29 0.85
CA SER A 205 -2.32 6.95 1.33
C SER A 205 -3.18 6.25 0.29
N ASP A 206 -2.69 5.15 -0.28
CA ASP A 206 -3.29 4.48 -1.44
C ASP A 206 -4.47 3.56 -1.07
N GLY A 207 -4.75 3.42 0.24
CA GLY A 207 -5.84 2.59 0.74
C GLY A 207 -5.48 1.12 0.84
N ASP A 208 -6.38 0.23 0.40
CA ASP A 208 -6.19 -1.20 0.51
C ASP A 208 -6.99 -2.01 -0.53
N MET A 209 -6.71 -3.29 -0.63
CA MET A 209 -7.50 -4.28 -1.38
C MET A 209 -8.28 -5.22 -0.45
N ARG A 210 -8.68 -4.73 0.71
CA ARG A 210 -9.46 -5.46 1.70
C ARG A 210 -10.81 -4.79 2.00
N HIS A 211 -10.85 -3.47 1.99
CA HIS A 211 -12.03 -2.67 2.34
C HIS A 211 -12.37 -1.63 1.27
N SER A 212 -11.38 -0.84 0.87
CA SER A 212 -11.60 0.29 -0.05
C SER A 212 -11.51 -0.09 -1.52
N ALA A 213 -10.80 -1.16 -1.85
CA ALA A 213 -10.46 -1.53 -3.22
C ALA A 213 -9.91 -0.32 -3.99
N SER A 214 -8.76 0.16 -3.57
CA SER A 214 -8.14 1.38 -4.10
C SER A 214 -6.65 1.19 -4.39
N PHE A 215 -6.13 2.01 -5.30
CA PHE A 215 -4.70 2.13 -5.61
C PHE A 215 -4.44 3.52 -6.18
N THR A 216 -3.18 3.92 -6.25
CA THR A 216 -2.79 5.23 -6.77
C THR A 216 -2.03 5.09 -8.09
N VAL A 217 -2.32 5.96 -9.05
CA VAL A 217 -1.52 6.17 -10.25
C VAL A 217 -0.76 7.49 -10.11
N LEU A 218 0.55 7.46 -10.27
CA LEU A 218 1.39 8.65 -10.37
C LEU A 218 1.88 8.80 -11.80
N ASP A 219 1.60 9.95 -12.41
CA ASP A 219 2.06 10.33 -13.74
C ASP A 219 2.49 11.81 -13.81
N ASP A 220 2.62 12.35 -15.00
CA ASP A 220 2.99 13.75 -15.21
C ASP A 220 1.89 14.73 -14.74
N GLY A 221 0.65 14.26 -14.58
CA GLY A 221 -0.48 14.99 -14.00
C GLY A 221 -0.47 15.03 -12.48
N GLY A 222 0.27 14.15 -11.82
CA GLY A 222 0.35 14.03 -10.37
C GLY A 222 -0.13 12.68 -9.84
N PHE A 223 -0.62 12.69 -8.61
CA PHE A 223 -1.20 11.51 -7.97
C PHE A 223 -2.71 11.43 -8.25
N HIS A 224 -3.18 10.28 -8.70
CA HIS A 224 -4.57 9.98 -8.98
C HIS A 224 -5.00 8.77 -8.16
N LEU A 225 -5.89 8.99 -7.19
CA LEU A 225 -6.43 7.93 -6.36
C LEU A 225 -7.58 7.24 -7.09
N MET A 226 -7.39 5.97 -7.40
CA MET A 226 -8.33 5.12 -8.13
C MET A 226 -9.11 4.26 -7.15
N CYS A 227 -10.45 4.27 -7.24
CA CYS A 227 -11.33 3.42 -6.44
C CYS A 227 -12.20 2.53 -7.34
N TRP A 228 -12.46 1.30 -6.90
CA TRP A 228 -13.32 0.37 -7.60
C TRP A 228 -14.79 0.62 -7.27
N ASP A 229 -15.60 0.90 -8.29
CA ASP A 229 -17.05 0.95 -8.16
C ASP A 229 -17.67 -0.43 -8.41
N TYR A 230 -18.11 -1.08 -7.33
CA TYR A 230 -18.70 -2.42 -7.41
C TYR A 230 -20.05 -2.47 -8.15
N LYS A 231 -20.79 -1.34 -8.20
CA LYS A 231 -22.06 -1.27 -8.92
C LYS A 231 -21.82 -1.16 -10.42
N LEU A 232 -20.90 -0.28 -10.81
CA LEU A 232 -20.57 -0.04 -12.20
C LEU A 232 -19.48 -0.99 -12.72
N LYS A 233 -18.85 -1.78 -11.84
CA LYS A 233 -17.76 -2.71 -12.15
C LYS A 233 -16.64 -2.03 -12.95
N LYS A 234 -16.20 -0.86 -12.50
CA LYS A 234 -15.13 -0.09 -13.13
C LYS A 234 -14.31 0.70 -12.12
N TRP A 235 -13.07 0.98 -12.49
CA TRP A 235 -12.23 1.94 -11.79
C TRP A 235 -12.66 3.36 -12.13
N HIS A 236 -12.64 4.23 -11.12
CA HIS A 236 -12.83 5.67 -11.28
C HIS A 236 -11.84 6.42 -10.41
N GLU A 237 -11.44 7.60 -10.86
CA GLU A 237 -10.65 8.52 -10.08
C GLU A 237 -11.53 9.17 -9.01
N SER A 238 -11.16 9.01 -7.73
CA SER A 238 -11.89 9.59 -6.59
C SER A 238 -11.32 10.93 -6.17
N SER A 239 -10.01 11.10 -6.31
CA SER A 239 -9.29 12.35 -6.03
C SER A 239 -7.95 12.39 -6.78
N SER A 240 -7.44 13.61 -7.00
CA SER A 240 -6.12 13.81 -7.60
C SER A 240 -5.39 14.98 -6.95
N LEU A 241 -4.07 14.95 -7.07
CA LEU A 241 -3.17 15.96 -6.54
C LEU A 241 -2.04 16.19 -7.54
N LYS A 242 -1.89 17.44 -7.96
CA LYS A 242 -0.73 17.90 -8.74
C LYS A 242 0.23 18.60 -7.79
N PRO A 243 1.30 17.94 -7.33
CA PRO A 243 2.25 18.48 -6.37
C PRO A 243 3.21 19.52 -6.97
#